data_7dc6f2169e3e7990fbe208f10487473a
#
_entry.id   7dc6f2169e3e7990fbe208f10487473a
#
_cell.length_a   1.000
_cell.length_b   1.000
_cell.length_c   1.000
_cell.angle_alpha   90.00
_cell.angle_beta   90.00
_cell.angle_gamma   90.00
#
_symmetry.space_group_name_H-M   'P 1'
#
loop_
_entity.id
_entity.type
_entity.pdbx_description
1 polymer ?
#
loop_
_entity_poly.entity_id
_entity_poly.type
_entity_poly.pdbx_seq_one_letter_code
_entity_poly.pdbx_strand_id
1 'polypeptide(L)'
;MAACRALTLTALLLTLCNGKTEADPVPLVIWHGMGDSCCNPFSMGAVKKMVEEQIPGIYVLSLEIGNSIPEDMKNSFFLNVNEQVDGVCKELAQNPNLKNGYNSMGFSQGGQFLRAVAQRCPSPPMKNLISIGGQHQGVYGFPRCPGEISHMCDLIRKLLNYGAYTREVQDYLVQAEYWHDPINEEQYRNGSIFLADINQERRENGHWVKAAVVYSVVWGRYTQLIYKHVNVSYKQNLQLLEKFVMVKFLNDTMVDPPDTEWFGFYRPGQSKETITLQESNLYMEDRLGLKEMEKAGRLVFLGVEGNHLQFSKEWFNKNIIPFLH
;
A
#
# COMPACT_ATOMS: atom_id res chain seq x y z
N MET A 1 -45.88 51.81 -59.26
CA MET A 1 -45.04 52.18 -58.09
C MET A 1 -45.11 51.04 -57.07
N ALA A 2 -44.18 50.14 -57.08
CA ALA A 2 -44.10 49.00 -56.20
C ALA A 2 -42.83 49.15 -55.36
N ALA A 3 -42.99 49.29 -54.06
CA ALA A 3 -41.90 49.44 -53.11
C ALA A 3 -41.36 48.06 -52.72
N CYS A 4 -40.11 47.82 -53.04
CA CYS A 4 -39.37 46.61 -52.65
C CYS A 4 -38.86 46.78 -51.23
N ARG A 5 -39.38 45.97 -50.28
CA ARG A 5 -38.85 45.92 -48.90
C ARG A 5 -37.74 44.88 -48.86
N ALA A 6 -36.53 45.32 -48.58
CA ALA A 6 -35.38 44.48 -48.31
C ALA A 6 -35.52 43.89 -46.89
N LEU A 7 -35.54 42.54 -46.78
CA LEU A 7 -35.39 41.79 -45.54
C LEU A 7 -33.91 41.54 -45.33
N THR A 8 -33.35 42.18 -44.29
CA THR A 8 -32.01 41.87 -43.79
C THR A 8 -32.05 40.65 -42.85
N LEU A 9 -31.53 39.52 -43.32
CA LEU A 9 -31.28 38.32 -42.49
C LEU A 9 -30.04 38.55 -41.64
N THR A 10 -30.21 38.80 -40.35
CA THR A 10 -29.12 38.75 -39.39
C THR A 10 -28.82 37.29 -39.02
N ALA A 11 -27.76 36.72 -39.58
CA ALA A 11 -27.24 35.41 -39.18
C ALA A 11 -26.60 35.53 -37.79
N LEU A 12 -27.26 34.97 -36.78
CA LEU A 12 -26.72 34.82 -35.44
C LEU A 12 -25.69 33.65 -35.46
N LEU A 13 -24.42 33.96 -35.56
CA LEU A 13 -23.35 33.00 -35.37
C LEU A 13 -23.26 32.64 -33.86
N LEU A 14 -23.92 31.53 -33.51
CA LEU A 14 -23.66 30.82 -32.27
C LEU A 14 -22.29 30.16 -32.36
N THR A 15 -21.25 30.84 -31.89
CA THR A 15 -19.98 30.22 -31.55
C THR A 15 -20.20 29.26 -30.38
N LEU A 16 -20.41 27.98 -30.72
CA LEU A 16 -20.29 26.90 -29.74
C LEU A 16 -18.81 26.90 -29.28
N CYS A 17 -18.54 27.55 -28.16
CA CYS A 17 -17.33 27.32 -27.40
C CYS A 17 -17.39 25.85 -26.92
N ASN A 18 -16.84 24.95 -27.72
CA ASN A 18 -16.45 23.61 -27.22
C ASN A 18 -15.29 23.81 -26.24
N GLY A 19 -15.58 24.33 -25.05
CA GLY A 19 -14.72 24.15 -23.91
C GLY A 19 -14.65 22.63 -23.67
N LYS A 20 -13.54 22.00 -24.03
CA LYS A 20 -13.20 20.72 -23.41
C LYS A 20 -13.24 21.00 -21.92
N THR A 21 -14.26 20.51 -21.23
CA THR A 21 -14.21 20.39 -19.78
C THR A 21 -13.07 19.42 -19.51
N GLU A 22 -11.93 19.95 -19.12
CA GLU A 22 -10.85 19.14 -18.59
C GLU A 22 -11.47 18.32 -17.46
N ALA A 23 -11.32 17.00 -17.50
CA ALA A 23 -11.88 16.14 -16.48
C ALA A 23 -11.22 16.51 -15.13
N ASP A 24 -12.00 16.55 -14.07
CA ASP A 24 -11.47 16.81 -12.73
C ASP A 24 -10.32 15.83 -12.43
N PRO A 25 -9.23 16.30 -11.81
CA PRO A 25 -8.11 15.45 -11.44
C PRO A 25 -8.58 14.28 -10.57
N VAL A 26 -7.95 13.11 -10.74
CA VAL A 26 -8.24 11.94 -9.91
C VAL A 26 -7.85 12.26 -8.46
N PRO A 27 -8.76 12.08 -7.49
CA PRO A 27 -8.46 12.31 -6.08
C PRO A 27 -7.27 11.48 -5.58
N LEU A 28 -6.55 12.00 -4.60
CA LEU A 28 -5.44 11.32 -3.94
C LEU A 28 -5.74 11.09 -2.47
N VAL A 29 -5.54 9.86 -2.01
CA VAL A 29 -5.53 9.47 -0.58
C VAL A 29 -4.09 9.24 -0.17
N ILE A 30 -3.64 9.89 0.92
CA ILE A 30 -2.28 9.70 1.44
C ILE A 30 -2.31 9.20 2.89
N TRP A 31 -1.33 8.38 3.28
CA TRP A 31 -1.13 7.96 4.66
C TRP A 31 0.34 7.90 5.02
N HIS A 32 0.60 8.27 6.27
CA HIS A 32 1.93 8.49 6.84
C HIS A 32 2.64 7.21 7.30
N GLY A 33 3.89 7.35 7.70
CA GLY A 33 4.70 6.33 8.33
C GLY A 33 4.54 6.29 9.86
N MET A 34 5.30 5.40 10.49
CA MET A 34 5.36 5.24 11.94
C MET A 34 5.77 6.55 12.64
N GLY A 35 4.97 6.98 13.62
CA GLY A 35 5.27 8.14 14.45
C GLY A 35 5.04 9.50 13.78
N ASP A 36 4.45 9.52 12.60
CA ASP A 36 4.02 10.74 11.91
C ASP A 36 2.50 10.92 12.03
N SER A 37 1.93 11.91 11.36
CA SER A 37 0.50 12.21 11.38
C SER A 37 0.01 12.83 10.06
N CYS A 38 -1.30 12.79 9.84
CA CYS A 38 -2.00 13.36 8.68
C CYS A 38 -1.54 14.75 8.28
N CYS A 39 -1.25 15.56 9.31
CA CYS A 39 -1.31 17.02 9.20
C CYS A 39 0.01 17.69 9.59
N ASN A 40 1.08 16.92 9.80
CA ASN A 40 2.43 17.41 10.08
C ASN A 40 2.93 18.29 8.91
N PRO A 41 3.20 19.60 9.14
CA PRO A 41 3.54 20.53 8.08
C PRO A 41 4.89 20.23 7.40
N PHE A 42 5.75 19.42 8.04
CA PHE A 42 7.05 19.04 7.51
C PHE A 42 7.07 17.68 6.78
N SER A 43 5.96 16.96 6.82
CA SER A 43 5.81 15.66 6.17
C SER A 43 4.53 15.59 5.33
N MET A 44 3.43 15.00 5.83
CA MET A 44 2.20 14.82 5.06
C MET A 44 1.55 16.12 4.61
N GLY A 45 1.60 17.16 5.45
CA GLY A 45 1.14 18.51 5.06
C GLY A 45 1.98 19.10 3.91
N ALA A 46 3.32 18.89 3.93
CA ALA A 46 4.20 19.31 2.85
C ALA A 46 3.94 18.52 1.56
N VAL A 47 3.75 17.20 1.66
CA VAL A 47 3.41 16.33 0.51
C VAL A 47 2.08 16.77 -0.11
N LYS A 48 1.04 16.93 0.71
CA LYS A 48 -0.27 17.42 0.24
C LYS A 48 -0.14 18.72 -0.53
N LYS A 49 0.52 19.72 0.06
CA LYS A 49 0.76 21.01 -0.58
C LYS A 49 1.54 20.88 -1.89
N MET A 50 2.57 20.03 -1.91
CA MET A 50 3.38 19.82 -3.12
C MET A 50 2.54 19.22 -4.26
N VAL A 51 1.65 18.27 -3.96
CA VAL A 51 0.74 17.69 -4.95
C VAL A 51 -0.28 18.70 -5.44
N GLU A 52 -0.90 19.49 -4.54
CA GLU A 52 -1.87 20.53 -4.89
C GLU A 52 -1.25 21.65 -5.74
N GLU A 53 0.04 21.96 -5.53
CA GLU A 53 0.78 22.91 -6.38
C GLU A 53 1.04 22.38 -7.80
N GLN A 54 1.24 21.06 -7.95
CA GLN A 54 1.55 20.43 -9.24
C GLN A 54 0.30 20.09 -10.04
N ILE A 55 -0.81 19.78 -9.35
CA ILE A 55 -2.08 19.38 -9.96
C ILE A 55 -3.20 20.27 -9.42
N PRO A 56 -3.41 21.44 -10.04
CA PRO A 56 -4.45 22.38 -9.59
C PRO A 56 -5.84 21.74 -9.57
N GLY A 57 -6.54 21.90 -8.46
CA GLY A 57 -7.91 21.36 -8.30
C GLY A 57 -7.98 19.89 -7.82
N ILE A 58 -6.86 19.21 -7.63
CA ILE A 58 -6.86 17.86 -7.07
C ILE A 58 -7.40 17.84 -5.64
N TYR A 59 -8.28 16.90 -5.33
CA TYR A 59 -8.70 16.62 -3.95
C TYR A 59 -7.68 15.69 -3.29
N VAL A 60 -7.04 16.13 -2.21
CA VAL A 60 -6.08 15.33 -1.44
C VAL A 60 -6.63 15.08 -0.04
N LEU A 61 -6.94 13.80 0.26
CA LEU A 61 -7.29 13.32 1.59
C LEU A 61 -6.04 12.76 2.28
N SER A 62 -5.58 13.43 3.32
CA SER A 62 -4.60 12.85 4.24
C SER A 62 -5.36 12.15 5.36
N LEU A 63 -5.23 10.83 5.43
CA LEU A 63 -5.94 10.02 6.43
C LEU A 63 -5.48 10.38 7.84
N GLU A 64 -6.44 10.54 8.74
CA GLU A 64 -6.25 10.73 10.18
C GLU A 64 -6.95 9.57 10.90
N ILE A 65 -6.18 8.76 11.63
CA ILE A 65 -6.72 7.61 12.36
C ILE A 65 -6.79 7.96 13.85
N GLY A 66 -7.92 8.47 14.27
CA GLY A 66 -8.17 9.00 15.60
C GLY A 66 -8.98 10.28 15.54
N ASN A 67 -9.04 11.02 16.66
CA ASN A 67 -9.80 12.26 16.78
C ASN A 67 -8.87 13.49 16.96
N SER A 68 -7.57 13.27 16.85
CA SER A 68 -6.56 14.32 17.01
C SER A 68 -5.20 13.86 16.49
N ILE A 69 -4.35 14.84 16.12
CA ILE A 69 -2.97 14.59 15.67
C ILE A 69 -2.16 13.72 16.66
N PRO A 70 -2.19 13.93 17.99
CA PRO A 70 -1.51 13.04 18.93
C PRO A 70 -2.07 11.62 18.96
N GLU A 71 -3.38 11.45 18.75
CA GLU A 71 -4.01 10.14 18.69
C GLU A 71 -3.66 9.41 17.40
N ASP A 72 -3.68 10.10 16.26
CA ASP A 72 -3.24 9.59 14.97
C ASP A 72 -1.78 9.08 15.03
N MET A 73 -0.87 9.90 15.58
CA MET A 73 0.51 9.50 15.83
C MET A 73 0.60 8.26 16.74
N LYS A 74 -0.13 8.23 17.86
CA LYS A 74 -0.16 7.11 18.79
C LYS A 74 -0.69 5.84 18.12
N ASN A 75 -1.73 5.96 17.31
CA ASN A 75 -2.36 4.83 16.63
C ASN A 75 -1.44 4.20 15.59
N SER A 76 -0.49 4.94 15.03
CA SER A 76 0.56 4.39 14.16
C SER A 76 1.51 3.41 14.86
N PHE A 77 1.48 3.36 16.21
CA PHE A 77 2.23 2.42 17.03
C PHE A 77 1.37 1.34 17.68
N PHE A 78 0.15 1.69 18.13
CA PHE A 78 -0.56 0.89 19.14
C PHE A 78 -2.02 0.55 18.82
N LEU A 79 -2.53 0.90 17.66
CA LEU A 79 -3.85 0.45 17.21
C LEU A 79 -3.69 -0.69 16.21
N ASN A 80 -4.38 -1.81 16.46
CA ASN A 80 -4.37 -2.96 15.56
C ASN A 80 -4.59 -2.56 14.10
N VAL A 81 -3.69 -2.97 13.19
CA VAL A 81 -3.71 -2.54 11.79
C VAL A 81 -4.97 -3.01 11.07
N ASN A 82 -5.51 -4.18 11.43
CA ASN A 82 -6.75 -4.67 10.83
C ASN A 82 -7.94 -3.77 11.18
N GLU A 83 -8.01 -3.28 12.44
CA GLU A 83 -9.04 -2.32 12.87
C GLU A 83 -8.87 -0.98 12.13
N GLN A 84 -7.64 -0.52 11.98
CA GLN A 84 -7.35 0.70 11.21
C GLN A 84 -7.80 0.56 9.75
N VAL A 85 -7.46 -0.54 9.08
CA VAL A 85 -7.88 -0.82 7.71
C VAL A 85 -9.40 -0.84 7.58
N ASP A 86 -10.09 -1.53 8.50
CA ASP A 86 -11.56 -1.60 8.50
C ASP A 86 -12.22 -0.23 8.70
N GLY A 87 -11.63 0.62 9.54
CA GLY A 87 -12.07 2.00 9.75
C GLY A 87 -11.91 2.84 8.50
N VAL A 88 -10.71 2.81 7.90
CA VAL A 88 -10.39 3.56 6.67
C VAL A 88 -11.25 3.08 5.50
N CYS A 89 -11.50 1.79 5.35
CA CYS A 89 -12.39 1.28 4.31
C CYS A 89 -13.80 1.88 4.39
N LYS A 90 -14.34 2.03 5.61
CA LYS A 90 -15.65 2.66 5.83
C LYS A 90 -15.62 4.15 5.51
N GLU A 91 -14.56 4.85 5.91
CA GLU A 91 -14.37 6.27 5.63
C GLU A 91 -14.30 6.53 4.11
N LEU A 92 -13.46 5.77 3.39
CA LEU A 92 -13.31 5.91 1.95
C LEU A 92 -14.61 5.61 1.20
N ALA A 93 -15.36 4.59 1.63
CA ALA A 93 -16.66 4.24 1.03
C ALA A 93 -17.74 5.32 1.20
N GLN A 94 -17.62 6.13 2.25
CA GLN A 94 -18.58 7.21 2.55
C GLN A 94 -18.16 8.56 1.94
N ASN A 95 -16.94 8.69 1.44
CA ASN A 95 -16.42 9.95 0.92
C ASN A 95 -16.93 10.23 -0.51
N PRO A 96 -17.78 11.25 -0.70
CA PRO A 96 -18.38 11.53 -2.01
C PRO A 96 -17.37 11.94 -3.09
N ASN A 97 -16.20 12.48 -2.68
CA ASN A 97 -15.16 12.88 -3.61
C ASN A 97 -14.42 11.67 -4.22
N LEU A 98 -14.51 10.49 -3.60
CA LEU A 98 -13.79 9.27 -4.03
C LEU A 98 -14.66 8.32 -4.86
N LYS A 99 -15.95 8.58 -5.03
CA LYS A 99 -16.93 7.66 -5.66
C LYS A 99 -16.53 7.16 -7.05
N ASN A 100 -15.77 7.94 -7.81
CA ASN A 100 -15.32 7.60 -9.17
C ASN A 100 -13.93 6.97 -9.20
N GLY A 101 -13.37 6.64 -8.03
CA GLY A 101 -12.02 6.12 -7.86
C GLY A 101 -11.03 7.17 -7.42
N TYR A 102 -9.88 6.71 -6.94
CA TYR A 102 -8.82 7.54 -6.38
C TYR A 102 -7.45 6.90 -6.61
N ASN A 103 -6.40 7.72 -6.59
CA ASN A 103 -5.03 7.28 -6.41
C ASN A 103 -4.67 7.22 -4.93
N SER A 104 -3.74 6.37 -4.53
CA SER A 104 -3.27 6.32 -3.15
C SER A 104 -1.75 6.38 -3.07
N MET A 105 -1.23 6.99 -2.00
CA MET A 105 0.19 7.09 -1.74
C MET A 105 0.48 6.89 -0.25
N GLY A 106 1.22 5.82 0.06
CA GLY A 106 1.60 5.48 1.43
C GLY A 106 3.10 5.60 1.65
N PHE A 107 3.47 6.10 2.82
CA PHE A 107 4.86 6.32 3.23
C PHE A 107 5.26 5.31 4.29
N SER A 108 6.38 4.59 4.09
CA SER A 108 6.85 3.57 5.03
C SER A 108 5.74 2.52 5.30
N GLN A 109 5.37 2.28 6.57
CA GLN A 109 4.25 1.39 6.90
C GLN A 109 2.93 1.77 6.18
N GLY A 110 2.76 3.02 5.78
CA GLY A 110 1.61 3.48 5.00
C GLY A 110 1.50 2.79 3.64
N GLY A 111 2.61 2.40 3.03
CA GLY A 111 2.61 1.70 1.75
C GLY A 111 1.98 0.31 1.84
N GLN A 112 2.36 -0.49 2.84
CA GLN A 112 1.74 -1.81 3.05
C GLN A 112 0.31 -1.71 3.59
N PHE A 113 -0.01 -0.69 4.37
CA PHE A 113 -1.36 -0.42 4.83
C PHE A 113 -2.32 -0.15 3.68
N LEU A 114 -1.99 0.80 2.79
CA LEU A 114 -2.82 1.11 1.62
C LEU A 114 -2.89 -0.07 0.63
N ARG A 115 -1.86 -0.93 0.60
CA ARG A 115 -1.97 -2.21 -0.10
C ARG A 115 -3.04 -3.12 0.51
N ALA A 116 -3.12 -3.19 1.83
CA ALA A 116 -4.18 -3.94 2.51
C ALA A 116 -5.58 -3.35 2.21
N VAL A 117 -5.69 -2.02 2.18
CA VAL A 117 -6.92 -1.34 1.74
C VAL A 117 -7.29 -1.75 0.30
N ALA A 118 -6.34 -1.71 -0.64
CA ALA A 118 -6.58 -2.16 -2.02
C ALA A 118 -7.04 -3.62 -2.09
N GLN A 119 -6.46 -4.51 -1.28
CA GLN A 119 -6.81 -5.93 -1.25
C GLN A 119 -8.19 -6.21 -0.63
N ARG A 120 -8.58 -5.45 0.40
CA ARG A 120 -9.79 -5.73 1.20
C ARG A 120 -11.00 -4.88 0.79
N CYS A 121 -10.78 -3.69 0.25
CA CYS A 121 -11.82 -2.67 0.03
C CYS A 121 -11.82 -2.19 -1.43
N PRO A 122 -12.38 -2.96 -2.37
CA PRO A 122 -12.34 -2.62 -3.80
C PRO A 122 -13.28 -1.47 -4.20
N SER A 123 -14.06 -0.92 -3.26
CA SER A 123 -15.01 0.17 -3.53
C SER A 123 -14.93 1.25 -2.45
N PRO A 124 -14.70 2.51 -2.86
CA PRO A 124 -14.45 3.00 -4.21
C PRO A 124 -13.15 2.45 -4.81
N PRO A 125 -13.02 2.35 -6.15
CA PRO A 125 -11.86 1.70 -6.76
C PRO A 125 -10.58 2.53 -6.61
N MET A 126 -9.52 1.90 -6.08
CA MET A 126 -8.17 2.46 -6.10
C MET A 126 -7.59 2.26 -7.50
N LYS A 127 -7.17 3.35 -8.16
CA LYS A 127 -6.58 3.30 -9.51
C LYS A 127 -5.09 2.99 -9.45
N ASN A 128 -4.31 3.88 -8.85
CA ASN A 128 -2.89 3.68 -8.64
C ASN A 128 -2.55 3.60 -7.15
N LEU A 129 -1.69 2.65 -6.81
CA LEU A 129 -1.08 2.56 -5.49
C LEU A 129 0.40 2.94 -5.61
N ILE A 130 0.81 3.97 -4.88
CA ILE A 130 2.18 4.43 -4.80
C ILE A 130 2.69 4.15 -3.38
N SER A 131 3.67 3.25 -3.27
CA SER A 131 4.31 2.88 -2.01
C SER A 131 5.70 3.48 -1.95
N ILE A 132 5.92 4.42 -1.05
CA ILE A 132 7.18 5.11 -0.87
C ILE A 132 7.87 4.54 0.37
N GLY A 133 8.86 3.68 0.18
CA GLY A 133 9.58 3.01 1.26
C GLY A 133 8.73 2.00 2.05
N GLY A 134 7.70 1.41 1.43
CA GLY A 134 6.79 0.49 2.11
C GLY A 134 7.32 -0.94 2.18
N GLN A 135 7.38 -1.51 3.37
CA GLN A 135 7.94 -2.82 3.67
C GLN A 135 6.94 -3.96 3.38
N HIS A 136 6.84 -4.38 2.12
CA HIS A 136 5.80 -5.30 1.64
C HIS A 136 5.97 -6.75 2.08
N GLN A 137 7.21 -7.18 2.38
CA GLN A 137 7.53 -8.48 3.00
C GLN A 137 7.81 -8.36 4.50
N GLY A 138 7.55 -7.18 5.08
CA GLY A 138 7.83 -6.90 6.48
C GLY A 138 9.27 -6.52 6.74
N VAL A 139 9.66 -6.60 8.01
CA VAL A 139 10.99 -6.25 8.49
C VAL A 139 11.51 -7.31 9.43
N TYR A 140 12.84 -7.51 9.44
CA TYR A 140 13.57 -8.32 10.41
C TYR A 140 14.81 -7.59 10.86
N GLY A 141 14.62 -6.49 11.52
CA GLY A 141 15.66 -5.65 12.06
C GLY A 141 15.03 -4.55 12.89
N PHE A 142 15.76 -4.09 13.88
CA PHE A 142 15.26 -3.00 14.71
C PHE A 142 15.56 -1.67 14.02
N PRO A 143 14.57 -0.81 13.87
CA PRO A 143 14.76 0.50 13.27
C PRO A 143 15.78 1.30 14.11
N ARG A 144 16.66 2.01 13.43
CA ARG A 144 17.56 2.98 14.07
C ARG A 144 16.81 4.29 14.23
N CYS A 145 16.17 4.46 15.38
CA CYS A 145 15.38 5.67 15.64
C CYS A 145 16.27 6.78 16.19
N PRO A 146 16.38 7.90 15.48
CA PRO A 146 17.10 9.07 15.98
C PRO A 146 16.24 9.90 16.94
N GLY A 147 16.90 10.60 17.89
CA GLY A 147 16.29 11.69 18.66
C GLY A 147 15.22 11.29 19.66
N GLU A 148 14.16 12.08 19.73
CA GLU A 148 13.09 11.97 20.73
C GLU A 148 12.30 10.66 20.69
N ILE A 149 12.29 9.97 19.54
CA ILE A 149 11.60 8.68 19.33
C ILE A 149 12.39 7.49 19.92
N SER A 150 13.62 7.71 20.41
CA SER A 150 14.49 6.63 20.89
C SER A 150 13.85 5.77 21.99
N HIS A 151 13.14 6.38 22.95
CA HIS A 151 12.41 5.66 24.00
C HIS A 151 11.29 4.77 23.47
N MET A 152 10.58 5.22 22.44
CA MET A 152 9.54 4.45 21.77
C MET A 152 10.14 3.23 21.07
N CYS A 153 11.26 3.40 20.36
CA CYS A 153 11.95 2.30 19.72
C CYS A 153 12.52 1.29 20.73
N ASP A 154 12.97 1.72 21.89
CA ASP A 154 13.38 0.80 22.95
C ASP A 154 12.21 -0.01 23.50
N LEU A 155 11.03 0.58 23.60
CA LEU A 155 9.81 -0.15 23.96
C LEU A 155 9.44 -1.17 22.89
N ILE A 156 9.45 -0.78 21.62
CA ILE A 156 9.19 -1.66 20.47
C ILE A 156 10.15 -2.85 20.50
N ARG A 157 11.46 -2.61 20.64
CA ARG A 157 12.47 -3.69 20.76
C ARG A 157 12.17 -4.65 21.91
N LYS A 158 11.81 -4.12 23.08
CA LYS A 158 11.46 -4.95 24.25
C LYS A 158 10.25 -5.82 23.99
N LEU A 159 9.21 -5.27 23.35
CA LEU A 159 7.99 -6.02 23.02
C LEU A 159 8.26 -7.09 21.95
N LEU A 160 9.01 -6.78 20.90
CA LEU A 160 9.39 -7.75 19.87
C LEU A 160 10.27 -8.87 20.44
N ASN A 161 11.22 -8.54 21.33
CA ASN A 161 12.05 -9.54 22.04
C ASN A 161 11.26 -10.38 23.03
N TYR A 162 10.18 -9.84 23.63
CA TYR A 162 9.28 -10.60 24.50
C TYR A 162 8.54 -11.68 23.73
N GLY A 163 8.11 -11.38 22.50
CA GLY A 163 7.46 -12.33 21.64
C GLY A 163 6.61 -11.66 20.57
N ALA A 164 7.22 -11.36 19.43
CA ALA A 164 6.58 -10.66 18.33
C ALA A 164 5.25 -11.32 17.87
N TYR A 165 5.13 -12.63 18.00
CA TYR A 165 3.96 -13.40 17.56
C TYR A 165 3.05 -13.86 18.70
N THR A 166 3.25 -13.38 19.92
CA THR A 166 2.24 -13.57 20.96
C THR A 166 1.02 -12.73 20.63
N ARG A 167 -0.16 -13.21 21.07
CA ARG A 167 -1.41 -12.53 20.75
C ARG A 167 -1.44 -11.10 21.32
N GLU A 168 -0.97 -10.95 22.53
CA GLU A 168 -0.93 -9.67 23.23
C GLU A 168 -0.07 -8.64 22.48
N VAL A 169 1.06 -9.07 21.93
CA VAL A 169 1.95 -8.18 21.17
C VAL A 169 1.37 -7.89 19.80
N GLN A 170 0.83 -8.90 19.11
CA GLN A 170 0.21 -8.73 17.79
C GLN A 170 -1.05 -7.85 17.85
N ASP A 171 -1.87 -7.97 18.90
CA ASP A 171 -3.09 -7.17 19.04
C ASP A 171 -2.81 -5.71 19.43
N TYR A 172 -1.60 -5.41 19.93
CA TYR A 172 -1.27 -4.10 20.49
C TYR A 172 -0.20 -3.32 19.73
N LEU A 173 0.79 -4.00 19.13
CA LEU A 173 1.95 -3.35 18.55
C LEU A 173 1.93 -3.45 17.02
N VAL A 174 1.72 -2.34 16.34
CA VAL A 174 1.70 -2.26 14.86
C VAL A 174 2.97 -2.85 14.24
N GLN A 175 4.15 -2.59 14.83
CA GLN A 175 5.43 -3.07 14.33
C GLN A 175 5.57 -4.60 14.42
N ALA A 176 4.85 -5.25 15.34
CA ALA A 176 4.80 -6.70 15.42
C ALA A 176 3.93 -7.30 14.32
N GLU A 177 2.90 -6.57 13.88
CA GLU A 177 1.99 -7.06 12.85
C GLU A 177 2.64 -7.13 11.45
N TYR A 178 3.76 -6.42 11.23
CA TYR A 178 4.58 -6.55 10.03
C TYR A 178 6.01 -7.05 10.29
N TRP A 179 6.26 -7.59 11.49
CA TRP A 179 7.47 -8.34 11.79
C TRP A 179 7.48 -9.66 11.01
N HIS A 180 8.60 -9.95 10.33
CA HIS A 180 8.76 -11.17 9.57
C HIS A 180 10.11 -11.83 9.94
N ASP A 181 10.06 -12.90 10.73
CA ASP A 181 11.23 -13.65 11.14
C ASP A 181 11.60 -14.71 10.09
N PRO A 182 12.65 -14.50 9.30
CA PRO A 182 13.05 -15.45 8.26
C PRO A 182 13.69 -16.73 8.83
N ILE A 183 14.11 -16.71 10.10
CA ILE A 183 14.67 -17.88 10.76
C ILE A 183 13.54 -18.79 11.25
N ASN A 184 12.43 -18.20 11.70
CA ASN A 184 11.27 -18.91 12.23
C ASN A 184 10.01 -18.66 11.38
N GLU A 185 10.11 -18.92 10.09
CA GLU A 185 9.02 -18.75 9.11
C GLU A 185 7.69 -19.39 9.55
N GLU A 186 7.75 -20.50 10.29
CA GLU A 186 6.54 -21.14 10.79
C GLU A 186 5.85 -20.29 11.85
N GLN A 187 6.60 -19.65 12.76
CA GLN A 187 6.03 -18.74 13.75
C GLN A 187 5.43 -17.51 13.07
N TYR A 188 6.10 -16.94 12.07
CA TYR A 188 5.58 -15.85 11.27
C TYR A 188 4.23 -16.23 10.64
N ARG A 189 4.17 -17.36 9.93
CA ARG A 189 2.95 -17.80 9.21
C ARG A 189 1.78 -18.14 10.12
N ASN A 190 2.06 -18.60 11.33
CA ASN A 190 1.03 -18.96 12.31
C ASN A 190 0.62 -17.76 13.17
N GLY A 191 1.55 -16.87 13.49
CA GLY A 191 1.36 -15.81 14.49
C GLY A 191 1.05 -14.43 13.92
N SER A 192 1.56 -14.09 12.71
CA SER A 192 1.29 -12.78 12.12
C SER A 192 -0.18 -12.63 11.75
N ILE A 193 -0.85 -11.65 12.36
CA ILE A 193 -2.29 -11.41 12.13
C ILE A 193 -2.57 -10.49 10.94
N PHE A 194 -1.57 -9.75 10.48
CA PHE A 194 -1.70 -8.80 9.38
C PHE A 194 -0.84 -9.16 8.17
N LEU A 195 0.50 -9.13 8.32
CA LEU A 195 1.39 -9.27 7.16
C LEU A 195 1.24 -10.62 6.46
N ALA A 196 1.25 -11.73 7.22
CA ALA A 196 1.08 -13.06 6.64
C ALA A 196 -0.30 -13.25 6.00
N ASP A 197 -1.33 -12.54 6.47
CA ASP A 197 -2.65 -12.53 5.84
C ASP A 197 -2.61 -11.80 4.50
N ILE A 198 -2.17 -10.55 4.46
CA ILE A 198 -2.13 -9.77 3.21
C ILE A 198 -1.13 -10.29 2.18
N ASN A 199 -0.12 -11.09 2.60
CA ASN A 199 0.80 -11.82 1.72
C ASN A 199 0.28 -13.22 1.35
N GLN A 200 -0.87 -13.63 1.90
CA GLN A 200 -1.44 -14.95 1.69
C GLN A 200 -0.48 -16.09 2.10
N GLU A 201 0.24 -15.88 3.21
CA GLU A 201 1.23 -16.78 3.78
C GLU A 201 0.76 -17.40 5.09
N ARG A 202 -0.32 -16.87 5.68
CA ARG A 202 -0.86 -17.32 6.95
C ARG A 202 -1.27 -18.79 6.88
N ARG A 203 -0.95 -19.53 7.95
CA ARG A 203 -1.48 -20.86 8.19
C ARG A 203 -2.55 -20.75 9.28
N GLU A 204 -3.76 -21.16 9.00
CA GLU A 204 -4.77 -21.29 10.05
C GLU A 204 -4.39 -22.46 10.97
N ASN A 205 -4.30 -22.16 12.28
CA ASN A 205 -3.99 -23.16 13.31
C ASN A 205 -4.97 -24.32 13.25
N GLY A 206 -4.51 -25.49 12.78
CA GLY A 206 -5.08 -26.81 13.09
C GLY A 206 -6.49 -27.13 12.61
N HIS A 207 -7.29 -26.19 12.20
CA HIS A 207 -8.54 -26.45 11.49
C HIS A 207 -8.30 -26.34 10.00
N TRP A 208 -8.10 -27.52 9.41
CA TRP A 208 -8.29 -27.71 8.00
C TRP A 208 -9.71 -27.24 7.66
N VAL A 209 -9.88 -25.98 7.26
CA VAL A 209 -11.04 -25.66 6.44
C VAL A 209 -10.93 -26.63 5.29
N LYS A 210 -11.89 -27.53 5.16
CA LYS A 210 -11.84 -28.69 4.26
C LYS A 210 -11.34 -28.24 2.90
N ALA A 211 -10.02 -28.29 2.71
CA ALA A 211 -9.45 -28.28 1.39
C ALA A 211 -10.08 -29.51 0.74
N ALA A 212 -10.84 -29.32 -0.32
CA ALA A 212 -11.32 -30.45 -1.09
C ALA A 212 -10.08 -31.17 -1.58
N VAL A 213 -9.79 -32.31 -0.98
CA VAL A 213 -8.70 -33.18 -1.40
C VAL A 213 -9.14 -33.76 -2.72
N VAL A 214 -8.77 -33.11 -3.81
CA VAL A 214 -8.95 -33.68 -5.14
C VAL A 214 -7.80 -34.62 -5.36
N TYR A 215 -8.08 -35.93 -5.21
CA TYR A 215 -7.15 -36.96 -5.62
C TYR A 215 -7.16 -37.05 -7.14
N SER A 216 -6.10 -36.60 -7.77
CA SER A 216 -5.87 -36.95 -9.16
C SER A 216 -5.01 -38.20 -9.23
N VAL A 217 -5.53 -39.26 -9.80
CA VAL A 217 -4.74 -40.49 -10.09
C VAL A 217 -4.14 -40.31 -11.47
N VAL A 218 -2.87 -39.94 -11.51
CA VAL A 218 -2.08 -39.96 -12.74
C VAL A 218 -1.05 -41.07 -12.58
N TRP A 219 -1.15 -42.12 -13.42
CA TRP A 219 -0.21 -43.24 -13.45
C TRP A 219 -0.04 -44.01 -12.11
N GLY A 220 -1.12 -44.23 -11.37
CA GLY A 220 -1.11 -45.08 -10.17
C GLY A 220 -0.38 -44.46 -8.96
N ARG A 221 -0.04 -43.16 -8.98
CA ARG A 221 0.50 -42.44 -7.85
C ARG A 221 -0.52 -41.40 -7.34
N TYR A 222 -0.78 -41.43 -6.03
CA TYR A 222 -1.57 -40.42 -5.37
C TYR A 222 -0.71 -39.17 -5.13
N THR A 223 -0.98 -38.08 -5.84
CA THR A 223 -0.41 -36.79 -5.55
C THR A 223 -1.42 -36.01 -4.69
N GLN A 224 -1.05 -35.77 -3.45
CA GLN A 224 -1.82 -34.89 -2.57
C GLN A 224 -1.56 -33.42 -2.97
N LEU A 225 -2.51 -32.82 -3.67
CA LEU A 225 -2.48 -31.38 -3.92
C LEU A 225 -2.97 -30.66 -2.66
N ILE A 226 -2.03 -30.13 -1.89
CA ILE A 226 -2.34 -29.25 -0.76
C ILE A 226 -2.73 -27.89 -1.36
N TYR A 227 -4.03 -27.63 -1.49
CA TYR A 227 -4.51 -26.29 -1.81
C TYR A 227 -4.32 -25.41 -0.56
N LYS A 228 -3.34 -24.51 -0.59
CA LYS A 228 -3.30 -23.39 0.34
C LYS A 228 -4.57 -22.57 0.12
N HIS A 229 -5.24 -22.20 1.20
CA HIS A 229 -6.41 -21.34 1.15
C HIS A 229 -5.95 -19.93 0.76
N VAL A 230 -5.92 -19.66 -0.54
CA VAL A 230 -5.63 -18.31 -1.08
C VAL A 230 -6.95 -17.54 -1.08
N ASN A 231 -6.98 -16.40 -0.42
CA ASN A 231 -8.12 -15.49 -0.54
C ASN A 231 -8.12 -14.87 -1.96
N VAL A 232 -8.92 -15.47 -2.83
CA VAL A 232 -8.96 -15.08 -4.25
C VAL A 232 -9.33 -13.61 -4.43
N SER A 233 -10.15 -13.05 -3.52
CA SER A 233 -10.54 -11.64 -3.59
C SER A 233 -9.35 -10.69 -3.40
N TYR A 234 -8.39 -11.00 -2.53
CA TYR A 234 -7.19 -10.18 -2.34
C TYR A 234 -6.36 -10.07 -3.62
N LYS A 235 -6.16 -11.18 -4.32
CA LYS A 235 -5.50 -11.21 -5.62
C LYS A 235 -6.28 -10.41 -6.66
N GLN A 236 -7.59 -10.69 -6.78
CA GLN A 236 -8.44 -10.02 -7.75
C GLN A 236 -8.50 -8.51 -7.53
N ASN A 237 -8.67 -8.08 -6.27
CA ASN A 237 -8.76 -6.68 -5.94
C ASN A 237 -7.42 -5.93 -6.19
N LEU A 238 -6.29 -6.54 -5.83
CA LEU A 238 -4.98 -5.94 -6.10
C LEU A 238 -4.72 -5.81 -7.61
N GLN A 239 -5.20 -6.75 -8.41
CA GLN A 239 -5.11 -6.72 -9.86
C GLN A 239 -6.03 -5.69 -10.54
N LEU A 240 -6.93 -5.02 -9.80
CA LEU A 240 -7.70 -3.88 -10.30
C LEU A 240 -6.85 -2.62 -10.46
N LEU A 241 -5.71 -2.54 -9.77
CA LEU A 241 -4.80 -1.41 -9.89
C LEU A 241 -4.32 -1.22 -11.34
N GLU A 242 -4.39 0.00 -11.82
CA GLU A 242 -3.80 0.41 -13.10
C GLU A 242 -2.27 0.39 -13.01
N LYS A 243 -1.72 0.92 -11.91
CA LYS A 243 -0.29 0.82 -11.55
C LYS A 243 -0.10 0.57 -10.06
N PHE A 244 0.90 -0.25 -9.75
CA PHE A 244 1.48 -0.36 -8.42
C PHE A 244 2.93 0.12 -8.50
N VAL A 245 3.18 1.32 -7.99
CA VAL A 245 4.49 1.97 -8.00
C VAL A 245 5.15 1.76 -6.65
N MET A 246 6.33 1.18 -6.64
CA MET A 246 7.11 0.88 -5.44
C MET A 246 8.43 1.63 -5.48
N VAL A 247 8.63 2.51 -4.51
CA VAL A 247 9.86 3.30 -4.37
C VAL A 247 10.74 2.67 -3.31
N LYS A 248 11.97 2.34 -3.68
CA LYS A 248 13.01 1.81 -2.79
C LYS A 248 14.09 2.86 -2.53
N PHE A 249 14.44 3.03 -1.26
CA PHE A 249 15.56 3.85 -0.84
C PHE A 249 16.82 3.00 -0.81
N LEU A 250 17.76 3.30 -1.71
CA LEU A 250 18.95 2.45 -1.93
C LEU A 250 19.93 2.44 -0.75
N ASN A 251 19.85 3.45 0.11
CA ASN A 251 20.67 3.57 1.33
C ASN A 251 19.80 3.54 2.61
N ASP A 252 18.66 2.85 2.57
CA ASP A 252 17.75 2.76 3.71
C ASP A 252 18.43 2.10 4.92
N THR A 253 18.31 2.74 6.08
CA THR A 253 18.82 2.23 7.36
C THR A 253 17.70 1.99 8.39
N MET A 254 16.43 2.27 8.01
CA MET A 254 15.26 2.09 8.87
C MET A 254 14.56 0.79 8.58
N VAL A 255 14.45 0.43 7.29
CA VAL A 255 13.82 -0.80 6.82
C VAL A 255 14.90 -1.86 6.60
N ASP A 256 14.77 -2.99 7.27
CA ASP A 256 15.70 -4.10 7.15
C ASP A 256 14.96 -5.41 6.82
N PRO A 257 15.25 -6.03 5.67
CA PRO A 257 16.11 -5.55 4.58
C PRO A 257 15.43 -4.49 3.70
N PRO A 258 16.16 -3.53 3.10
CA PRO A 258 15.56 -2.57 2.16
C PRO A 258 14.90 -3.21 0.94
N ASP A 259 15.28 -4.42 0.58
CA ASP A 259 14.70 -5.18 -0.54
C ASP A 259 13.19 -5.43 -0.38
N THR A 260 12.67 -5.37 0.86
CA THR A 260 11.24 -5.53 1.15
C THR A 260 10.37 -4.44 0.50
N GLU A 261 10.95 -3.27 0.23
CA GLU A 261 10.27 -2.17 -0.47
C GLU A 261 9.90 -2.52 -1.92
N TRP A 262 10.56 -3.55 -2.49
CA TRP A 262 10.24 -4.17 -3.77
C TRP A 262 9.81 -5.65 -3.63
N PHE A 263 9.25 -6.05 -2.47
CA PHE A 263 8.86 -7.42 -2.12
C PHE A 263 10.01 -8.44 -2.08
N GLY A 264 11.27 -8.03 -2.09
CA GLY A 264 12.38 -8.90 -1.76
C GLY A 264 12.46 -9.14 -0.26
N PHE A 265 13.11 -10.22 0.16
CA PHE A 265 13.30 -10.51 1.59
C PHE A 265 14.44 -11.50 1.81
N TYR A 266 14.78 -11.74 3.07
CA TYR A 266 15.75 -12.77 3.42
C TYR A 266 15.29 -14.16 2.97
N ARG A 267 16.27 -15.01 2.59
CA ARG A 267 15.98 -16.43 2.36
C ARG A 267 15.54 -17.09 3.67
N PRO A 268 14.53 -17.96 3.63
CA PRO A 268 14.11 -18.72 4.82
C PRO A 268 15.28 -19.45 5.49
N GLY A 269 15.32 -19.40 6.84
CA GLY A 269 16.33 -20.07 7.66
C GLY A 269 17.60 -19.27 7.91
N GLN A 270 17.71 -18.04 7.42
CA GLN A 270 18.85 -17.16 7.62
C GLN A 270 18.47 -15.67 7.46
N SER A 271 19.36 -14.75 7.86
CA SER A 271 19.13 -13.30 7.84
C SER A 271 20.33 -12.52 7.27
N LYS A 272 20.94 -13.02 6.21
CA LYS A 272 22.11 -12.40 5.56
C LYS A 272 21.92 -12.16 4.08
N GLU A 273 21.35 -13.14 3.38
CA GLU A 273 21.14 -13.10 1.93
C GLU A 273 19.67 -12.85 1.64
N THR A 274 19.41 -11.86 0.82
CA THR A 274 18.06 -11.56 0.32
C THR A 274 17.82 -12.21 -1.04
N ILE A 275 16.56 -12.38 -1.37
CA ILE A 275 16.07 -12.74 -2.70
C ILE A 275 15.16 -11.63 -3.21
N THR A 276 15.09 -11.51 -4.50
CA THR A 276 14.17 -10.58 -5.17
C THR A 276 12.73 -11.08 -5.12
N LEU A 277 11.78 -10.22 -5.45
CA LEU A 277 10.38 -10.60 -5.66
C LEU A 277 10.28 -11.81 -6.61
N GLN A 278 10.97 -11.74 -7.76
CA GLN A 278 10.88 -12.75 -8.83
C GLN A 278 11.42 -14.12 -8.41
N GLU A 279 12.33 -14.18 -7.44
CA GLU A 279 12.87 -15.42 -6.87
C GLU A 279 12.00 -15.97 -5.72
N SER A 280 11.03 -15.19 -5.23
CA SER A 280 10.18 -15.58 -4.09
C SER A 280 9.09 -16.57 -4.48
N ASN A 281 8.70 -17.43 -3.54
CA ASN A 281 7.54 -18.31 -3.72
C ASN A 281 6.24 -17.52 -3.91
N LEU A 282 6.13 -16.32 -3.31
CA LEU A 282 4.99 -15.43 -3.47
C LEU A 282 4.76 -15.07 -4.94
N TYR A 283 5.85 -14.77 -5.66
CA TYR A 283 5.81 -14.45 -7.07
C TYR A 283 5.67 -15.71 -7.96
N MET A 284 6.43 -16.75 -7.67
CA MET A 284 6.39 -17.99 -8.47
C MET A 284 5.00 -18.62 -8.46
N GLU A 285 4.35 -18.65 -7.30
CA GLU A 285 2.97 -19.16 -7.12
C GLU A 285 1.91 -18.09 -7.49
N ASP A 286 2.33 -16.88 -7.78
CA ASP A 286 1.50 -15.71 -8.12
C ASP A 286 0.33 -15.49 -7.15
N ARG A 287 0.61 -15.58 -5.85
CA ARG A 287 -0.40 -15.54 -4.79
C ARG A 287 -1.19 -14.22 -4.74
N LEU A 288 -0.53 -13.11 -5.09
CA LEU A 288 -1.09 -11.77 -5.09
C LEU A 288 -1.39 -11.23 -6.49
N GLY A 289 -1.07 -11.98 -7.55
CA GLY A 289 -1.22 -11.51 -8.92
C GLY A 289 -0.09 -10.60 -9.40
N LEU A 290 1.00 -10.48 -8.63
CA LEU A 290 2.13 -9.60 -8.96
C LEU A 290 2.84 -10.01 -10.25
N LYS A 291 2.97 -11.32 -10.49
CA LYS A 291 3.56 -11.85 -11.72
C LYS A 291 2.75 -11.46 -12.97
N GLU A 292 1.43 -11.54 -12.88
CA GLU A 292 0.56 -11.12 -13.98
C GLU A 292 0.57 -9.59 -14.14
N MET A 293 0.63 -8.83 -13.03
CA MET A 293 0.73 -7.38 -13.06
C MET A 293 2.05 -6.92 -13.69
N GLU A 294 3.18 -7.58 -13.37
CA GLU A 294 4.48 -7.27 -13.95
C GLU A 294 4.50 -7.53 -15.45
N LYS A 295 4.03 -8.69 -15.90
CA LYS A 295 3.90 -9.02 -17.34
C LYS A 295 3.03 -8.00 -18.09
N ALA A 296 2.03 -7.44 -17.44
CA ALA A 296 1.16 -6.42 -17.99
C ALA A 296 1.76 -5.00 -17.91
N GLY A 297 2.99 -4.83 -17.41
CA GLY A 297 3.64 -3.53 -17.21
C GLY A 297 2.95 -2.65 -16.17
N ARG A 298 2.26 -3.26 -15.20
CA ARG A 298 1.55 -2.55 -14.13
C ARG A 298 2.32 -2.44 -12.83
N LEU A 299 3.42 -3.18 -12.65
CA LEU A 299 4.39 -2.96 -11.57
C LEU A 299 5.45 -1.97 -12.03
N VAL A 300 5.73 -0.99 -11.18
CA VAL A 300 6.76 0.02 -11.43
C VAL A 300 7.72 0.02 -10.24
N PHE A 301 9.00 -0.19 -10.52
CA PHE A 301 10.06 -0.20 -9.52
C PHE A 301 10.91 1.06 -9.69
N LEU A 302 10.93 1.91 -8.69
CA LEU A 302 11.71 3.16 -8.68
C LEU A 302 12.74 3.12 -7.55
N GLY A 303 14.00 3.31 -7.90
CA GLY A 303 15.07 3.51 -6.92
C GLY A 303 15.33 5.00 -6.69
N VAL A 304 15.65 5.37 -5.45
CA VAL A 304 16.09 6.72 -5.09
C VAL A 304 17.34 6.65 -4.21
N GLU A 305 18.37 7.39 -4.57
CA GLU A 305 19.56 7.55 -3.73
C GLU A 305 19.20 8.37 -2.51
N GLY A 306 19.30 7.77 -1.33
CA GLY A 306 18.98 8.41 -0.07
C GLY A 306 18.68 7.39 1.00
N ASN A 307 18.60 7.86 2.25
CA ASN A 307 18.11 7.08 3.37
C ASN A 307 16.58 7.12 3.39
N HIS A 308 15.96 6.39 4.31
CA HIS A 308 14.51 6.21 4.42
C HIS A 308 13.74 7.52 4.26
N LEU A 309 12.82 7.57 3.29
CA LEU A 309 11.97 8.72 2.93
C LEU A 309 12.73 10.01 2.52
N GLN A 310 14.02 9.93 2.24
CA GLN A 310 14.81 11.07 1.76
C GLN A 310 14.76 11.17 0.23
N PHE A 311 13.96 12.07 -0.28
CA PHE A 311 13.86 12.41 -1.71
C PHE A 311 13.76 13.92 -1.90
N SER A 312 14.19 14.43 -3.07
CA SER A 312 14.03 15.83 -3.40
C SER A 312 12.66 16.12 -4.03
N LYS A 313 12.22 17.38 -3.96
CA LYS A 313 10.99 17.86 -4.65
C LYS A 313 11.07 17.62 -6.16
N GLU A 314 12.23 17.81 -6.76
CA GLU A 314 12.47 17.61 -8.18
C GLU A 314 12.31 16.13 -8.56
N TRP A 315 12.88 15.23 -7.72
CA TRP A 315 12.73 13.80 -7.92
C TRP A 315 11.26 13.37 -7.84
N PHE A 316 10.56 13.86 -6.81
CA PHE A 316 9.14 13.57 -6.60
C PHE A 316 8.29 14.05 -7.78
N ASN A 317 8.48 15.30 -8.20
CA ASN A 317 7.74 15.89 -9.32
C ASN A 317 7.98 15.13 -10.63
N LYS A 318 9.21 14.69 -10.87
CA LYS A 318 9.57 13.94 -12.07
C LYS A 318 9.05 12.52 -12.09
N ASN A 319 9.11 11.82 -10.94
CA ASN A 319 8.93 10.37 -10.88
C ASN A 319 7.59 9.93 -10.27
N ILE A 320 6.93 10.78 -9.46
CA ILE A 320 5.69 10.42 -8.76
C ILE A 320 4.48 11.14 -9.35
N ILE A 321 4.55 12.45 -9.57
CA ILE A 321 3.42 13.23 -10.10
C ILE A 321 2.82 12.65 -11.37
N PRO A 322 3.60 12.08 -12.34
CA PRO A 322 3.03 11.48 -13.55
C PRO A 322 2.05 10.32 -13.32
N PHE A 323 2.08 9.69 -12.15
CA PHE A 323 1.14 8.61 -11.78
C PHE A 323 -0.15 9.10 -11.11
N LEU A 324 -0.31 10.41 -10.94
CA LEU A 324 -1.49 11.01 -10.31
C LEU A 324 -2.49 11.60 -11.30
N HIS A 325 -2.14 11.62 -12.59
CA HIS A 325 -2.99 12.12 -13.68
C HIS A 325 -3.94 11.07 -14.23
#